data_26d285e75442f7b324bc723669eac035
#
_entry.id   26d285e75442f7b324bc723669eac035
#
_cell.length_a   1.000
_cell.length_b   1.000
_cell.length_c   1.000
_cell.angle_alpha   90.00
_cell.angle_beta   90.00
_cell.angle_gamma   90.00
#
_symmetry.space_group_name_H-M   'P 1'
#
loop_
_entity.id
_entity.type
_entity.pdbx_description
1 polymer ?
#
loop_
_entity_poly.entity_id
_entity_poly.type
_entity_poly.pdbx_seq_one_letter_code
_entity_poly.pdbx_strand_id
1 'polypeptide(L)'
;NTGEVDCYDMTSRKRLYSAAAYAETEQQYFARTSLVVKAPNSFYQLRNGYKGGLFCFNTCQRTWKKILEENYALNTLIITPDNQKAYITCVHGFWILDLTKEKLQYIPILETKNGQRLSTEISTIFQDRQGGLWIGTLNRGLLYYHPSMHKLTQINRNNFPVAPEKDIAVESFAEDNKGMIYLKEHTHIYRLSTEKDGTRTLISEHNSSIPAEVKKKF
;
A
#
# COMPACT_ATOMS: atom_id res chain seq x y z
N ASN A 1 11.47 13.25 -10.39
CA ASN A 1 11.56 11.78 -10.54
C ASN A 1 11.40 11.39 -12.01
N THR A 2 12.49 11.00 -12.66
CA THR A 2 12.52 10.61 -14.09
C THR A 2 12.15 9.14 -14.30
N GLY A 3 12.22 8.32 -13.24
CA GLY A 3 12.05 6.87 -13.31
C GLY A 3 13.32 6.12 -13.70
N GLU A 4 14.44 6.81 -13.88
CA GLU A 4 15.76 6.20 -14.09
C GLU A 4 16.22 5.38 -12.87
N VAL A 5 17.10 4.44 -13.13
CA VAL A 5 17.66 3.54 -12.12
C VAL A 5 19.18 3.60 -12.15
N ASP A 6 19.76 4.00 -11.04
CA ASP A 6 21.21 3.93 -10.81
C ASP A 6 21.54 2.75 -9.89
N CYS A 7 22.54 1.98 -10.27
CA CYS A 7 23.09 0.90 -9.45
C CYS A 7 24.46 1.31 -8.92
N TYR A 8 24.65 1.14 -7.62
CA TYR A 8 25.90 1.46 -6.93
C TYR A 8 26.46 0.22 -6.23
N ASP A 9 27.79 0.11 -6.25
CA ASP A 9 28.50 -0.81 -5.37
C ASP A 9 28.47 -0.27 -3.93
N MET A 10 27.97 -1.07 -2.99
CA MET A 10 27.76 -0.64 -1.60
C MET A 10 29.05 -0.44 -0.83
N THR A 11 30.15 -1.10 -1.23
CA THR A 11 31.46 -1.01 -0.57
C THR A 11 32.25 0.19 -1.07
N SER A 12 32.39 0.30 -2.39
CA SER A 12 33.19 1.38 -3.01
C SER A 12 32.38 2.66 -3.23
N ARG A 13 31.04 2.62 -3.11
CA ARG A 13 30.09 3.70 -3.41
C ARG A 13 30.19 4.22 -4.85
N LYS A 14 30.79 3.45 -5.73
CA LYS A 14 30.88 3.82 -7.15
C LYS A 14 29.62 3.37 -7.90
N ARG A 15 29.16 4.21 -8.82
CA ARG A 15 28.08 3.84 -9.73
C ARG A 15 28.57 2.76 -10.71
N LEU A 16 27.89 1.65 -10.72
CA LEU A 16 28.17 0.51 -11.61
C LEU A 16 27.52 0.70 -12.96
N TYR A 17 26.27 1.16 -12.99
CA TYR A 17 25.55 1.51 -14.21
C TYR A 17 24.37 2.43 -13.92
N SER A 18 23.88 3.06 -14.99
CA SER A 18 22.59 3.77 -15.05
C SER A 18 21.73 3.12 -16.11
N ALA A 19 20.44 2.97 -15.84
CA ALA A 19 19.45 2.48 -16.79
C ALA A 19 18.39 3.55 -16.97
N ALA A 20 18.08 3.87 -18.25
CA ALA A 20 17.03 4.82 -18.59
C ALA A 20 15.67 4.36 -18.06
N ALA A 21 14.76 5.29 -17.88
CA ALA A 21 13.37 5.00 -17.56
C ALA A 21 12.69 4.16 -18.66
N TYR A 22 11.65 3.41 -18.28
CA TYR A 22 10.80 2.79 -19.29
C TYR A 22 10.11 3.85 -20.14
N ALA A 23 10.09 3.68 -21.47
CA ALA A 23 9.59 4.62 -22.47
C ALA A 23 10.43 5.92 -22.62
N GLU A 24 11.24 5.92 -23.64
CA GLU A 24 12.28 6.91 -23.95
C GLU A 24 11.77 8.28 -24.45
N THR A 25 10.48 8.45 -24.68
CA THR A 25 10.01 9.46 -25.64
C THR A 25 9.79 10.86 -25.06
N GLU A 26 9.74 11.03 -23.76
CA GLU A 26 9.69 12.37 -23.15
C GLU A 26 10.21 12.28 -21.71
N GLN A 27 10.99 13.25 -21.27
CA GLN A 27 11.37 13.42 -19.88
C GLN A 27 10.10 13.68 -19.05
N GLN A 28 9.51 12.62 -18.56
CA GLN A 28 8.31 12.70 -17.72
C GLN A 28 8.74 12.68 -16.26
N TYR A 29 8.34 13.73 -15.56
CA TYR A 29 8.52 13.80 -14.13
C TYR A 29 7.31 13.13 -13.45
N PHE A 30 7.57 12.08 -12.71
CA PHE A 30 6.55 11.42 -11.90
C PHE A 30 6.43 12.13 -10.55
N ALA A 31 5.22 12.39 -10.11
CA ALA A 31 4.94 13.01 -8.83
C ALA A 31 5.49 12.16 -7.67
N ARG A 32 5.44 10.83 -7.83
CA ARG A 32 5.95 9.86 -6.85
C ARG A 32 6.43 8.62 -7.56
N THR A 33 7.56 8.08 -7.10
CA THR A 33 8.02 6.74 -7.47
C THR A 33 8.30 5.94 -6.20
N SER A 34 7.97 4.66 -6.21
CA SER A 34 8.35 3.74 -5.14
C SER A 34 8.96 2.49 -5.73
N LEU A 35 9.87 1.87 -4.98
CA LEU A 35 10.57 0.66 -5.36
C LEU A 35 10.20 -0.45 -4.38
N VAL A 36 9.88 -1.63 -4.91
CA VAL A 36 9.64 -2.83 -4.11
C VAL A 36 10.40 -3.99 -4.71
N VAL A 37 11.25 -4.62 -3.91
CA VAL A 37 12.04 -5.78 -4.35
C VAL A 37 11.12 -6.97 -4.56
N LYS A 38 11.20 -7.57 -5.76
CA LYS A 38 10.44 -8.78 -6.12
C LYS A 38 11.26 -10.05 -5.88
N ALA A 39 12.54 -10.01 -6.30
CA ALA A 39 13.47 -11.13 -6.20
C ALA A 39 14.90 -10.56 -6.23
N PRO A 40 15.95 -11.37 -5.95
CA PRO A 40 17.32 -10.88 -5.89
C PRO A 40 17.78 -10.05 -7.10
N ASN A 41 17.25 -10.36 -8.29
CA ASN A 41 17.62 -9.71 -9.55
C ASN A 41 16.50 -8.94 -10.21
N SER A 42 15.45 -8.59 -9.48
CA SER A 42 14.34 -7.79 -10.02
C SER A 42 13.62 -7.00 -8.96
N PHE A 43 13.09 -5.85 -9.35
CA PHE A 43 12.24 -5.04 -8.51
C PHE A 43 11.10 -4.42 -9.31
N TYR A 44 10.03 -4.07 -8.61
CA TYR A 44 8.95 -3.27 -9.16
C TYR A 44 9.21 -1.79 -8.89
N GLN A 45 8.93 -0.97 -9.91
CA GLN A 45 8.87 0.47 -9.78
C GLN A 45 7.43 0.93 -10.05
N LEU A 46 6.81 1.57 -9.07
CA LEU A 46 5.55 2.28 -9.22
C LEU A 46 5.83 3.72 -9.58
N ARG A 47 5.21 4.20 -10.65
CA ARG A 47 5.31 5.60 -11.11
C ARG A 47 3.93 6.23 -11.09
N ASN A 48 3.78 7.31 -10.35
CA ASN A 48 2.53 8.04 -10.22
C ASN A 48 2.54 9.27 -11.11
N GLY A 49 1.58 9.40 -12.02
CA GLY A 49 1.43 10.52 -12.92
C GLY A 49 0.99 10.09 -14.32
N TYR A 50 1.01 11.05 -15.26
CA TYR A 50 0.69 10.80 -16.67
C TYR A 50 1.61 9.74 -17.26
N LYS A 51 1.04 8.75 -17.97
CA LYS A 51 1.74 7.53 -18.41
C LYS A 51 2.52 6.84 -17.29
N GLY A 52 2.01 6.96 -16.07
CA GLY A 52 2.50 6.21 -14.93
C GLY A 52 2.17 4.74 -15.03
N GLY A 53 2.40 4.00 -13.96
CA GLY A 53 2.09 2.58 -13.95
C GLY A 53 3.01 1.76 -13.06
N LEU A 54 2.92 0.46 -13.22
CA LEU A 54 3.79 -0.53 -12.57
C LEU A 54 4.72 -1.15 -13.60
N PHE A 55 6.00 -1.05 -13.34
CA PHE A 55 7.07 -1.57 -14.18
C PHE A 55 7.95 -2.52 -13.38
N CYS A 56 8.42 -3.59 -14.02
CA CYS A 56 9.39 -4.52 -13.45
C CYS A 56 10.73 -4.34 -14.14
N PHE A 57 11.79 -4.15 -13.35
CA PHE A 57 13.17 -4.03 -13.83
C PHE A 57 13.96 -5.30 -13.50
N ASN A 58 14.60 -5.87 -14.50
CA ASN A 58 15.55 -6.96 -14.34
C ASN A 58 16.97 -6.39 -14.24
N THR A 59 17.63 -6.57 -13.10
CA THR A 59 18.95 -5.98 -12.82
C THR A 59 20.07 -6.67 -13.59
N CYS A 60 19.93 -7.96 -13.94
CA CYS A 60 20.93 -8.69 -14.71
C CYS A 60 20.88 -8.31 -16.20
N GLN A 61 19.68 -8.30 -16.76
CA GLN A 61 19.46 -7.97 -18.18
C GLN A 61 19.40 -6.46 -18.43
N ARG A 62 19.21 -5.66 -17.38
CA ARG A 62 19.01 -4.19 -17.43
C ARG A 62 17.82 -3.80 -18.30
N THR A 63 16.76 -4.59 -18.26
CA THR A 63 15.57 -4.42 -19.08
C THR A 63 14.33 -4.17 -18.24
N TRP A 64 13.41 -3.39 -18.81
CA TRP A 64 12.10 -3.11 -18.23
C TRP A 64 11.01 -3.97 -18.86
N LYS A 65 10.06 -4.38 -18.02
CA LYS A 65 8.76 -4.94 -18.44
C LYS A 65 7.65 -4.07 -17.88
N LYS A 66 6.76 -3.59 -18.73
CA LYS A 66 5.54 -2.90 -18.30
C LYS A 66 4.52 -3.94 -17.82
N ILE A 67 4.00 -3.77 -16.61
CA ILE A 67 2.99 -4.63 -16.01
C ILE A 67 1.61 -3.95 -16.09
N LEU A 68 1.53 -2.67 -15.75
CA LEU A 68 0.32 -1.86 -15.76
C LEU A 68 0.68 -0.45 -16.22
N GLU A 69 -0.17 0.15 -17.05
CA GLU A 69 -0.09 1.56 -17.40
C GLU A 69 -1.42 2.22 -17.13
N GLU A 70 -1.39 3.35 -16.42
CA GLU A 70 -2.57 4.12 -16.07
C GLU A 70 -2.30 5.62 -16.13
N ASN A 71 -3.33 6.39 -16.44
CA ASN A 71 -3.27 7.86 -16.53
C ASN A 71 -3.78 8.55 -15.26
N TYR A 72 -4.01 7.80 -14.19
CA TYR A 72 -4.43 8.31 -12.89
C TYR A 72 -3.42 7.92 -11.79
N ALA A 73 -3.60 8.51 -10.62
CA ALA A 73 -2.69 8.30 -9.50
C ALA A 73 -2.73 6.84 -8.99
N LEU A 74 -1.55 6.22 -8.98
CA LEU A 74 -1.26 4.96 -8.31
C LEU A 74 -0.50 5.28 -7.02
N ASN A 75 -1.08 4.95 -5.86
CA ASN A 75 -0.58 5.44 -4.57
C ASN A 75 0.52 4.58 -3.98
N THR A 76 0.26 3.27 -3.80
CA THR A 76 1.24 2.35 -3.21
C THR A 76 1.22 0.99 -3.90
N LEU A 77 2.33 0.27 -3.76
CA LEU A 77 2.49 -1.12 -4.14
C LEU A 77 2.86 -1.93 -2.89
N ILE A 78 2.08 -2.95 -2.60
CA ILE A 78 2.29 -3.84 -1.47
C ILE A 78 2.36 -5.29 -1.98
N ILE A 79 3.44 -6.01 -1.68
CA ILE A 79 3.55 -7.44 -1.96
C ILE A 79 3.09 -8.21 -0.72
N THR A 80 2.25 -9.23 -0.91
CA THR A 80 1.80 -10.10 0.19
C THR A 80 2.97 -10.87 0.83
N PRO A 81 2.91 -11.20 2.13
CA PRO A 81 4.00 -11.90 2.82
C PRO A 81 4.38 -13.25 2.19
N ASP A 82 3.43 -13.92 1.55
CA ASP A 82 3.64 -15.18 0.82
C ASP A 82 4.20 -14.99 -0.61
N ASN A 83 4.43 -13.75 -1.04
CA ASN A 83 4.87 -13.39 -2.39
C ASN A 83 3.98 -13.92 -3.52
N GLN A 84 2.69 -14.21 -3.27
CA GLN A 84 1.76 -14.69 -4.29
C GLN A 84 1.03 -13.56 -5.01
N LYS A 85 0.80 -12.45 -4.31
CA LYS A 85 0.03 -11.32 -4.85
C LYS A 85 0.72 -9.99 -4.56
N ALA A 86 0.37 -9.00 -5.36
CA ALA A 86 0.65 -7.60 -5.05
C ALA A 86 -0.64 -6.78 -5.20
N TYR A 87 -0.80 -5.79 -4.32
CA TYR A 87 -1.88 -4.80 -4.37
C TYR A 87 -1.31 -3.48 -4.85
N ILE A 88 -1.94 -2.88 -5.86
CA ILE A 88 -1.59 -1.56 -6.37
C ILE A 88 -2.79 -0.65 -6.09
N THR A 89 -2.65 0.27 -5.15
CA THR A 89 -3.74 1.16 -4.75
C THR A 89 -3.83 2.37 -5.67
N CYS A 90 -5.04 2.89 -5.87
CA CYS A 90 -5.29 3.99 -6.79
C CYS A 90 -6.47 4.87 -6.35
N VAL A 91 -6.75 5.92 -7.11
CA VAL A 91 -7.82 6.91 -6.84
C VAL A 91 -9.23 6.31 -6.86
N HIS A 92 -9.42 5.17 -7.53
CA HIS A 92 -10.70 4.47 -7.59
C HIS A 92 -10.51 2.98 -7.33
N GLY A 93 -10.39 2.58 -6.04
CA GLY A 93 -10.17 1.19 -5.68
C GLY A 93 -8.71 0.75 -5.79
N PHE A 94 -8.45 -0.48 -6.25
CA PHE A 94 -7.11 -1.03 -6.37
C PHE A 94 -7.03 -2.17 -7.38
N TRP A 95 -5.81 -2.47 -7.80
CA TRP A 95 -5.48 -3.64 -8.62
C TRP A 95 -4.91 -4.77 -7.77
N ILE A 96 -5.21 -6.00 -8.14
CA ILE A 96 -4.59 -7.21 -7.62
C ILE A 96 -3.74 -7.80 -8.75
N LEU A 97 -2.46 -7.96 -8.53
CA LEU A 97 -1.55 -8.65 -9.41
C LEU A 97 -1.24 -10.03 -8.82
N ASP A 98 -1.60 -11.09 -9.54
CA ASP A 98 -1.12 -12.45 -9.27
C ASP A 98 0.34 -12.53 -9.75
N LEU A 99 1.29 -12.68 -8.82
CA LEU A 99 2.72 -12.65 -9.12
C LEU A 99 3.23 -13.92 -9.81
N THR A 100 2.47 -15.01 -9.72
CA THR A 100 2.83 -16.29 -10.35
C THR A 100 2.31 -16.39 -11.78
N LYS A 101 1.10 -15.89 -12.04
CA LYS A 101 0.43 -15.94 -13.34
C LYS A 101 0.56 -14.62 -14.11
N GLU A 102 1.08 -13.58 -13.48
CA GLU A 102 1.16 -12.21 -14.01
C GLU A 102 -0.19 -11.67 -14.51
N LYS A 103 -1.27 -12.04 -13.81
CA LYS A 103 -2.63 -11.58 -14.13
C LYS A 103 -3.02 -10.44 -13.23
N LEU A 104 -3.62 -9.42 -13.85
CA LEU A 104 -4.19 -8.24 -13.17
C LEU A 104 -5.70 -8.39 -13.04
N GLN A 105 -6.22 -8.00 -11.89
CA GLN A 105 -7.64 -7.85 -11.62
C GLN A 105 -7.90 -6.47 -11.00
N TYR A 106 -8.80 -5.70 -11.58
CA TYR A 106 -9.19 -4.40 -11.05
C TYR A 106 -10.39 -4.51 -10.13
N ILE A 107 -10.34 -3.83 -8.97
CA ILE A 107 -11.40 -3.75 -7.98
C ILE A 107 -11.82 -2.28 -7.83
N PRO A 108 -12.75 -1.77 -8.66
CA PRO A 108 -13.14 -0.35 -8.66
C PRO A 108 -14.11 0.01 -7.52
N ILE A 109 -14.83 -0.96 -7.00
CA ILE A 109 -15.91 -0.76 -6.03
C ILE A 109 -15.77 -1.80 -4.92
N LEU A 110 -15.85 -1.31 -3.69
CA LEU A 110 -15.87 -2.13 -2.48
C LEU A 110 -17.30 -2.19 -1.93
N GLU A 111 -17.75 -3.37 -1.52
CA GLU A 111 -19.05 -3.55 -0.90
C GLU A 111 -18.92 -3.89 0.58
N THR A 112 -19.57 -3.11 1.43
CA THR A 112 -19.57 -3.30 2.89
C THR A 112 -20.63 -4.32 3.32
N LYS A 113 -20.59 -4.78 4.57
CA LYS A 113 -21.56 -5.73 5.14
C LYS A 113 -23.01 -5.25 5.03
N ASN A 114 -23.25 -3.96 5.16
CA ASN A 114 -24.59 -3.34 5.07
C ASN A 114 -25.00 -3.01 3.63
N GLY A 115 -24.26 -3.50 2.62
CA GLY A 115 -24.60 -3.33 1.21
C GLY A 115 -24.19 -1.98 0.61
N GLN A 116 -23.51 -1.13 1.36
CA GLN A 116 -22.99 0.13 0.82
C GLN A 116 -21.88 -0.13 -0.19
N ARG A 117 -22.00 0.47 -1.37
CA ARG A 117 -20.98 0.42 -2.43
C ARG A 117 -20.09 1.66 -2.34
N LEU A 118 -18.79 1.44 -2.20
CA LEU A 118 -17.79 2.48 -2.03
C LEU A 118 -16.88 2.53 -3.25
N SER A 119 -16.92 3.64 -3.99
CA SER A 119 -15.86 4.02 -4.93
C SER A 119 -15.04 5.10 -4.24
N THR A 120 -13.82 4.79 -3.84
CA THR A 120 -12.99 5.68 -3.03
C THR A 120 -11.52 5.50 -3.37
N GLU A 121 -10.74 6.53 -3.12
CA GLU A 121 -9.30 6.45 -3.22
C GLU A 121 -8.76 5.59 -2.08
N ILE A 122 -7.96 4.59 -2.47
CA ILE A 122 -7.26 3.69 -1.55
C ILE A 122 -5.83 4.19 -1.41
N SER A 123 -5.47 4.62 -0.21
CA SER A 123 -4.13 5.12 0.09
C SER A 123 -3.13 4.00 0.29
N THR A 124 -3.53 2.94 1.01
CA THR A 124 -2.65 1.81 1.34
C THR A 124 -3.46 0.55 1.64
N ILE A 125 -2.82 -0.61 1.51
CA ILE A 125 -3.37 -1.91 1.94
C ILE A 125 -2.32 -2.59 2.81
N PHE A 126 -2.78 -3.32 3.82
CA PHE A 126 -1.94 -4.15 4.67
C PHE A 126 -2.60 -5.51 4.86
N GLN A 127 -1.84 -6.59 4.69
CA GLN A 127 -2.27 -7.94 5.02
C GLN A 127 -1.69 -8.35 6.37
N ASP A 128 -2.58 -8.64 7.31
CA ASP A 128 -2.17 -9.13 8.64
C ASP A 128 -1.77 -10.62 8.59
N ARG A 129 -1.20 -11.12 9.70
CA ARG A 129 -0.73 -12.51 9.81
C ARG A 129 -1.86 -13.55 9.74
N GLN A 130 -3.11 -13.13 9.92
CA GLN A 130 -4.30 -13.99 9.85
C GLN A 130 -4.89 -14.03 8.43
N GLY A 131 -4.29 -13.29 7.48
CA GLY A 131 -4.74 -13.17 6.10
C GLY A 131 -5.82 -12.11 5.88
N GLY A 132 -6.16 -11.34 6.91
CA GLY A 132 -7.07 -10.20 6.81
C GLY A 132 -6.45 -9.04 6.04
N LEU A 133 -7.24 -8.33 5.26
CA LEU A 133 -6.83 -7.12 4.52
C LEU A 133 -7.37 -5.88 5.21
N TRP A 134 -6.45 -5.01 5.58
CA TRP A 134 -6.71 -3.68 6.10
C TRP A 134 -6.52 -2.68 4.97
N ILE A 135 -7.57 -1.94 4.61
CA ILE A 135 -7.61 -1.06 3.45
C ILE A 135 -7.80 0.36 3.95
N GLY A 136 -6.74 1.15 3.85
CA GLY A 136 -6.76 2.58 4.18
C GLY A 136 -7.33 3.40 3.04
N THR A 137 -8.20 4.35 3.35
CA THR A 137 -8.78 5.28 2.38
C THR A 137 -8.47 6.71 2.74
N LEU A 138 -8.54 7.64 1.79
CA LEU A 138 -8.30 9.07 2.06
C LEU A 138 -9.48 9.76 2.77
N ASN A 139 -10.72 9.27 2.61
CA ASN A 139 -11.90 10.00 3.06
C ASN A 139 -13.07 9.12 3.52
N ARG A 140 -12.84 7.80 3.71
CA ARG A 140 -13.85 6.83 4.16
C ARG A 140 -13.36 5.99 5.34
N GLY A 141 -12.30 6.44 6.01
CA GLY A 141 -11.69 5.74 7.12
C GLY A 141 -11.02 4.44 6.69
N LEU A 142 -11.14 3.44 7.51
CA LEU A 142 -10.49 2.14 7.39
C LEU A 142 -11.53 1.06 7.06
N LEU A 143 -11.20 0.21 6.08
CA LEU A 143 -11.99 -0.96 5.73
C LEU A 143 -11.23 -2.22 6.10
N TYR A 144 -11.95 -3.24 6.55
CA TYR A 144 -11.37 -4.55 6.86
C TYR A 144 -12.11 -5.65 6.12
N TYR A 145 -11.35 -6.50 5.44
CA TYR A 145 -11.84 -7.70 4.77
C TYR A 145 -11.08 -8.92 5.28
N HIS A 146 -11.80 -9.98 5.59
CA HIS A 146 -11.19 -11.28 5.84
C HIS A 146 -11.84 -12.33 4.92
N PRO A 147 -11.07 -13.25 4.30
CA PRO A 147 -11.61 -14.23 3.35
C PRO A 147 -12.78 -15.06 3.90
N SER A 148 -12.78 -15.33 5.22
CA SER A 148 -13.87 -16.06 5.89
C SER A 148 -15.14 -15.22 6.11
N MET A 149 -15.08 -13.92 5.93
CA MET A 149 -16.22 -13.01 6.26
C MET A 149 -17.03 -12.59 5.04
N HIS A 150 -16.53 -12.79 3.84
CA HIS A 150 -17.14 -12.45 2.54
C HIS A 150 -17.52 -10.98 2.33
N LYS A 151 -17.44 -10.11 3.34
CA LYS A 151 -17.81 -8.68 3.28
C LYS A 151 -16.84 -7.81 4.07
N LEU A 152 -16.68 -6.55 3.61
CA LEU A 152 -15.85 -5.56 4.28
C LEU A 152 -16.52 -5.05 5.56
N THR A 153 -15.73 -4.88 6.62
CA THR A 153 -16.11 -4.14 7.82
C THR A 153 -15.48 -2.75 7.73
N GLN A 154 -16.29 -1.71 7.82
CA GLN A 154 -15.81 -0.33 7.88
C GLN A 154 -15.51 0.05 9.32
N ILE A 155 -14.35 0.64 9.53
CA ILE A 155 -13.91 1.29 10.76
C ILE A 155 -13.67 2.76 10.42
N ASN A 156 -14.37 3.67 11.04
CA ASN A 156 -14.39 5.09 10.72
C ASN A 156 -14.42 5.95 11.99
N ARG A 157 -14.70 7.24 11.85
CA ARG A 157 -14.77 8.20 12.97
C ARG A 157 -15.64 7.74 14.16
N ASN A 158 -16.67 6.93 13.92
CA ASN A 158 -17.56 6.44 14.98
C ASN A 158 -16.93 5.32 15.83
N ASN A 159 -15.77 4.82 15.46
CA ASN A 159 -15.00 3.83 16.21
C ASN A 159 -14.01 4.48 17.20
N PHE A 160 -13.97 5.80 17.30
CA PHE A 160 -13.21 6.49 18.34
C PHE A 160 -14.05 6.65 19.62
N PRO A 161 -13.43 6.65 20.82
CA PRO A 161 -14.12 6.98 22.06
C PRO A 161 -14.78 8.37 22.03
N VAL A 162 -14.12 9.32 21.37
CA VAL A 162 -14.68 10.63 21.02
C VAL A 162 -14.52 10.79 19.51
N ALA A 163 -15.62 10.80 18.79
CA ALA A 163 -15.62 10.84 17.33
C ALA A 163 -15.00 12.16 16.82
N PRO A 164 -13.98 12.11 15.96
CA PRO A 164 -13.45 13.30 15.30
C PRO A 164 -14.46 13.89 14.30
N GLU A 165 -14.26 15.14 13.89
CA GLU A 165 -15.16 15.80 12.93
C GLU A 165 -15.18 15.12 11.57
N LYS A 166 -14.02 14.56 11.14
CA LYS A 166 -13.84 13.88 9.84
C LYS A 166 -13.31 12.47 10.04
N ASP A 167 -13.50 11.63 9.03
CA ASP A 167 -12.82 10.35 8.97
C ASP A 167 -11.31 10.55 8.77
N ILE A 168 -10.54 9.60 9.32
CA ILE A 168 -9.09 9.60 9.22
C ILE A 168 -8.62 9.27 7.79
N ALA A 169 -7.56 9.93 7.36
CA ALA A 169 -6.85 9.63 6.12
C ALA A 169 -5.72 8.64 6.42
N VAL A 170 -5.98 7.36 6.24
CA VAL A 170 -5.01 6.30 6.59
C VAL A 170 -3.87 6.26 5.57
N GLU A 171 -2.64 6.55 6.01
CA GLU A 171 -1.45 6.60 5.17
C GLU A 171 -0.67 5.29 5.17
N SER A 172 -0.58 4.62 6.32
CA SER A 172 0.18 3.39 6.47
C SER A 172 -0.29 2.54 7.65
N PHE A 173 0.15 1.27 7.65
CA PHE A 173 -0.13 0.29 8.70
C PHE A 173 1.15 -0.34 9.22
N ALA A 174 1.11 -0.76 10.48
CA ALA A 174 2.11 -1.63 11.08
C ALA A 174 1.43 -2.64 12.00
N GLU A 175 2.05 -3.81 12.16
CA GLU A 175 1.66 -4.83 13.13
C GLU A 175 2.83 -5.06 14.08
N ASP A 176 2.57 -5.12 15.39
CA ASP A 176 3.58 -5.46 16.39
C ASP A 176 3.78 -6.98 16.52
N ASN A 177 4.71 -7.37 17.39
CA ASN A 177 5.02 -8.78 17.62
C ASN A 177 3.90 -9.57 18.32
N LYS A 178 2.87 -8.87 18.84
CA LYS A 178 1.69 -9.47 19.48
C LYS A 178 0.49 -9.53 18.54
N GLY A 179 0.63 -9.08 17.27
CA GLY A 179 -0.46 -9.03 16.30
C GLY A 179 -1.39 -7.82 16.45
N MET A 180 -0.97 -6.80 17.20
CA MET A 180 -1.73 -5.57 17.34
C MET A 180 -1.52 -4.68 16.12
N ILE A 181 -2.60 -4.16 15.54
CA ILE A 181 -2.56 -3.30 14.36
C ILE A 181 -2.48 -1.85 14.77
N TYR A 182 -1.57 -1.14 14.13
CA TYR A 182 -1.40 0.31 14.21
C TYR A 182 -1.60 0.92 12.84
N LEU A 183 -2.14 2.12 12.81
CA LEU A 183 -2.29 2.91 11.59
C LEU A 183 -1.78 4.34 11.82
N LYS A 184 -1.31 4.96 10.75
CA LYS A 184 -0.77 6.33 10.79
C LYS A 184 -1.59 7.26 9.90
N GLU A 185 -1.83 8.45 10.41
CA GLU A 185 -2.36 9.62 9.72
C GLU A 185 -1.48 10.81 10.03
N HIS A 186 -0.73 11.35 9.08
CA HIS A 186 0.23 12.44 9.25
C HIS A 186 1.20 12.17 10.41
N THR A 187 1.03 12.85 11.53
CA THR A 187 1.84 12.71 12.74
C THR A 187 1.19 11.85 13.82
N HIS A 188 -0.06 11.45 13.63
CA HIS A 188 -0.83 10.69 14.61
C HIS A 188 -0.73 9.19 14.34
N ILE A 189 -0.60 8.42 15.40
CA ILE A 189 -0.61 6.96 15.36
C ILE A 189 -1.76 6.47 16.22
N TYR A 190 -2.56 5.59 15.65
CA TYR A 190 -3.71 4.97 16.31
C TYR A 190 -3.49 3.47 16.43
N ARG A 191 -3.89 2.91 17.55
CA ARG A 191 -3.94 1.47 17.77
C ARG A 191 -5.37 0.99 17.64
N LEU A 192 -5.56 -0.09 16.89
CA LEU A 192 -6.85 -0.76 16.83
C LEU A 192 -7.03 -1.71 18.01
N SER A 193 -8.04 -1.46 18.83
CA SER A 193 -8.47 -2.36 19.90
C SER A 193 -9.72 -3.12 19.48
N THR A 194 -9.81 -4.39 19.87
CA THR A 194 -11.02 -5.20 19.68
C THR A 194 -11.50 -5.65 21.04
N GLU A 195 -12.70 -5.25 21.40
CA GLU A 195 -13.36 -5.62 22.66
C GLU A 195 -13.86 -7.07 22.61
N LYS A 196 -14.23 -7.62 23.77
CA LYS A 196 -14.70 -9.01 23.89
C LYS A 196 -15.98 -9.30 23.07
N ASP A 197 -16.81 -8.30 22.84
CA ASP A 197 -18.02 -8.37 22.02
C ASP A 197 -17.77 -8.23 20.51
N GLY A 198 -16.50 -8.05 20.11
CA GLY A 198 -16.10 -7.84 18.73
C GLY A 198 -16.15 -6.37 18.28
N THR A 199 -16.52 -5.44 19.15
CA THR A 199 -16.47 -4.01 18.87
C THR A 199 -15.02 -3.57 18.65
N ARG A 200 -14.79 -2.79 17.60
CA ARG A 200 -13.46 -2.26 17.24
C ARG A 200 -13.38 -0.78 17.53
N THR A 201 -12.36 -0.39 18.27
CA THR A 201 -12.14 0.99 18.72
C THR A 201 -10.76 1.45 18.30
N LEU A 202 -10.66 2.68 17.79
CA LEU A 202 -9.39 3.33 17.46
C LEU A 202 -8.94 4.18 18.64
N ILE A 203 -7.76 3.89 19.16
CA ILE A 203 -7.17 4.58 20.31
C ILE A 203 -5.97 5.37 19.83
N SER A 204 -5.98 6.69 20.07
CA SER A 204 -4.82 7.54 19.80
C SER A 204 -3.66 7.17 20.72
N GLU A 205 -2.49 6.89 20.17
CA GLU A 205 -1.32 6.50 20.93
C GLU A 205 -0.32 7.65 21.06
N HIS A 206 0.18 7.86 22.28
CA HIS A 206 1.31 8.74 22.49
C HIS A 206 2.61 8.08 22.06
N ASN A 207 3.56 8.89 21.60
CA ASN A 207 4.82 8.37 21.06
C ASN A 207 5.60 7.47 22.06
N SER A 208 5.44 7.68 23.37
CA SER A 208 6.05 6.87 24.43
C SER A 208 5.45 5.45 24.55
N SER A 209 4.19 5.26 24.19
CA SER A 209 3.48 3.96 24.31
C SER A 209 3.57 3.09 23.07
N ILE A 210 4.09 3.62 21.95
CA ILE A 210 4.21 2.89 20.70
C ILE A 210 5.46 2.00 20.75
N PRO A 211 5.33 0.68 20.45
CA PRO A 211 6.46 -0.24 20.40
C PRO A 211 7.55 0.22 19.42
N ALA A 212 8.82 -0.04 19.77
CA ALA A 212 9.97 0.40 18.97
C ALA A 212 9.97 -0.23 17.56
N GLU A 213 9.52 -1.47 17.44
CA GLU A 213 9.37 -2.16 16.16
C GLU A 213 8.28 -1.54 15.27
N VAL A 214 7.23 -0.97 15.85
CA VAL A 214 6.17 -0.24 15.12
C VAL A 214 6.70 1.10 14.63
N LYS A 215 7.41 1.84 15.48
CA LYS A 215 8.02 3.13 15.10
C LYS A 215 8.97 3.03 13.90
N LYS A 216 9.67 1.91 13.77
CA LYS A 216 10.59 1.67 12.64
C LYS A 216 9.87 1.42 11.32
N LYS A 217 8.57 1.11 11.35
CA LYS A 217 7.76 0.82 10.16
C LYS A 217 7.03 2.05 9.62
N PHE A 218 6.97 3.13 10.39
CA PHE A 218 6.38 4.42 10.03
C PHE A 218 7.45 5.48 9.75
#